data_e896cc001e8f26f5a1495df40cb15119
#
_entry.id   e896cc001e8f26f5a1495df40cb15119
#
_cell.length_a   1.000
_cell.length_b   1.000
_cell.length_c   1.000
_cell.angle_alpha   90.00
_cell.angle_beta   90.00
_cell.angle_gamma   90.00
#
_symmetry.space_group_name_H-M   'P 1'
#
loop_
_entity.id
_entity.type
_entity.pdbx_description
1 polymer ?
#
loop_
_entity_poly.entity_id
_entity_poly.type
_entity_poly.pdbx_seq_one_letter_code
_entity_poly.pdbx_strand_id
1 'polypeptide(L)'
;MRFSFASSFRPLSWVALPFASVFALPFASGCSAAPGDASESTSAEIVPTAESSYVSDSVLGALSAWPAMKGRTWNVTHDNRFDADWLLQTPMQPLWSGDVSTLSVPDACTANCDPDFALQLCAAQADCTGGGTCTPLASSVSTPGASGRSMCVGHSDALYEQMYSLITSGRRFVDVTSLQPPDGRFEAAIRNALTYLSKLPQPPEVRLLFGDFPVQGVVNTKTVLQSLTRDVSSRSPIRIAVGAFRSSDLPASWNHAKIIAVDGKAAIVGGHNLWTKHYLGIDPVSDVSMKVRGSAAGDAHRFANVLWKYTCDNMTWLTWTTWSVWANQLENGRITSHCPAPYALPQVEGASTGTVISVGRLGTGIQADGNQSDAARLAMIRSAKSAVRMSLQDIGPVKAPLLGIPLASWPEAEIGEIAAALQRNVDVYIVLSDLGAVAGGLSSTEAAYSNGWTLADVAGHIRSYMETHAGFVQGSALTALLCKKLHLAPLRYSRDASWPDGSAFANHAKTIAVDAQAFYIGSQNVYPAGLQEFGFIVDDSRATGAWLTRYWSNVWSNSVREAISGSDAGVCRL
;
A
#
# COMPACT_ATOMS: atom_id res chain seq x y z
N MET A 1 13.54 8.71 54.08
CA MET A 1 12.30 9.20 53.48
C MET A 1 12.05 8.43 52.21
N ARG A 2 11.10 7.49 52.22
CA ARG A 2 10.69 6.70 51.05
C ARG A 2 9.53 7.42 50.40
N PHE A 3 9.70 7.88 49.16
CA PHE A 3 8.59 8.32 48.34
C PHE A 3 8.20 7.19 47.39
N SER A 4 7.03 6.63 47.65
CA SER A 4 6.38 5.66 46.78
C SER A 4 5.55 6.45 45.75
N PHE A 5 5.92 6.41 44.49
CA PHE A 5 5.08 6.88 43.39
C PHE A 5 4.38 5.67 42.79
N ALA A 6 3.13 5.50 43.15
CA ALA A 6 2.23 4.62 42.43
C ALA A 6 1.70 5.37 41.20
N SER A 7 2.26 5.10 40.04
CA SER A 7 1.71 5.56 38.77
C SER A 7 0.70 4.54 38.29
N SER A 8 -0.58 4.82 38.51
CA SER A 8 -1.69 4.12 37.87
C SER A 8 -1.85 4.65 36.44
N PHE A 9 -1.11 4.11 35.51
CA PHE A 9 -1.46 4.22 34.09
C PHE A 9 -2.63 3.27 33.82
N ARG A 10 -3.83 3.82 33.70
CA ARG A 10 -4.93 3.10 33.06
C ARG A 10 -4.64 3.08 31.56
N PRO A 11 -4.70 1.91 30.91
CA PRO A 11 -4.71 1.88 29.45
C PRO A 11 -5.97 2.61 28.99
N LEU A 12 -5.81 3.58 28.09
CA LEU A 12 -6.91 4.12 27.31
C LEU A 12 -7.50 2.97 26.51
N SER A 13 -8.54 2.36 27.07
CA SER A 13 -9.37 1.43 26.31
C SER A 13 -10.01 2.22 25.18
N TRP A 14 -9.76 1.81 23.97
CA TRP A 14 -10.52 2.23 22.80
C TRP A 14 -11.98 1.93 23.06
N VAL A 15 -12.77 2.95 23.15
CA VAL A 15 -14.23 2.84 23.20
C VAL A 15 -14.66 2.40 21.81
N ALA A 16 -14.78 1.08 21.63
CA ALA A 16 -15.57 0.55 20.55
C ALA A 16 -17.01 0.97 20.81
N LEU A 17 -17.50 1.93 20.06
CA LEU A 17 -18.93 2.23 20.06
C LEU A 17 -19.66 0.97 19.59
N PRO A 18 -20.67 0.51 20.33
CA PRO A 18 -21.48 -0.61 19.89
C PRO A 18 -22.26 -0.18 18.65
N PHE A 19 -21.96 -0.78 17.52
CA PHE A 19 -22.84 -0.71 16.37
C PHE A 19 -24.14 -1.41 16.74
N ALA A 20 -25.21 -0.64 16.78
CA ALA A 20 -26.54 -1.16 16.98
C ALA A 20 -26.87 -2.12 15.83
N SER A 21 -27.15 -3.36 16.18
CA SER A 21 -27.65 -4.39 15.27
C SER A 21 -29.00 -3.94 14.72
N VAL A 22 -29.04 -3.50 13.49
CA VAL A 22 -30.28 -3.28 12.75
C VAL A 22 -30.54 -4.55 11.93
N PHE A 23 -31.70 -5.12 12.16
CA PHE A 23 -32.24 -6.32 11.52
C PHE A 23 -32.10 -6.26 9.99
N ALA A 24 -31.46 -7.28 9.43
CA ALA A 24 -31.44 -7.53 7.99
C ALA A 24 -32.79 -8.09 7.54
N LEU A 25 -33.49 -7.36 6.69
CA LEU A 25 -34.54 -7.92 5.85
C LEU A 25 -33.90 -8.46 4.54
N PRO A 26 -34.32 -9.61 4.05
CA PRO A 26 -33.79 -10.14 2.81
C PRO A 26 -34.41 -9.39 1.62
N PHE A 27 -33.62 -8.59 0.92
CA PHE A 27 -33.98 -8.12 -0.41
C PHE A 27 -33.32 -9.02 -1.44
N ALA A 28 -34.12 -9.87 -2.05
CA ALA A 28 -33.76 -10.52 -3.30
C ALA A 28 -33.86 -9.45 -4.41
N SER A 29 -32.76 -8.92 -4.86
CA SER A 29 -32.67 -8.08 -6.05
C SER A 29 -31.81 -8.80 -7.07
N GLY A 30 -32.48 -9.34 -8.09
CA GLY A 30 -31.82 -9.88 -9.27
C GLY A 30 -31.10 -8.76 -10.03
N CYS A 31 -29.79 -8.81 -10.10
CA CYS A 31 -29.00 -8.03 -11.05
C CYS A 31 -28.99 -8.77 -12.39
N SER A 32 -29.71 -8.26 -13.37
CA SER A 32 -29.51 -8.66 -14.76
C SER A 32 -28.26 -7.92 -15.28
N ALA A 33 -27.14 -8.61 -15.32
CA ALA A 33 -25.95 -8.14 -16.04
C ALA A 33 -26.19 -8.40 -17.54
N ALA A 34 -25.91 -7.41 -18.37
CA ALA A 34 -25.80 -7.60 -19.80
C ALA A 34 -24.59 -8.51 -20.08
N PRO A 35 -24.68 -9.47 -21.02
CA PRO A 35 -23.55 -10.33 -21.36
C PRO A 35 -22.50 -9.50 -22.11
N GLY A 36 -21.49 -9.05 -21.42
CA GLY A 36 -20.24 -8.67 -22.02
C GLY A 36 -19.41 -9.94 -22.25
N ASP A 37 -18.97 -10.16 -23.48
CA ASP A 37 -18.06 -11.24 -23.82
C ASP A 37 -16.85 -11.22 -22.90
N ALA A 38 -16.87 -12.07 -21.88
CA ALA A 38 -15.69 -12.41 -21.11
C ALA A 38 -14.84 -13.33 -21.99
N SER A 39 -14.01 -12.73 -22.84
CA SER A 39 -12.87 -13.48 -23.36
C SER A 39 -12.02 -13.89 -22.18
N GLU A 40 -11.91 -15.18 -21.90
CA GLU A 40 -10.86 -15.74 -21.06
C GLU A 40 -9.51 -15.27 -21.62
N SER A 41 -9.04 -14.13 -21.13
CA SER A 41 -7.66 -13.75 -21.33
C SER A 41 -6.84 -14.67 -20.44
N THR A 42 -6.34 -15.75 -20.99
CA THR A 42 -5.16 -16.40 -20.44
C THR A 42 -4.15 -15.29 -20.20
N SER A 43 -3.89 -14.99 -18.95
CA SER A 43 -3.03 -13.89 -18.53
C SER A 43 -1.59 -14.26 -18.89
N ALA A 44 -1.21 -13.99 -20.13
CA ALA A 44 0.16 -14.17 -20.57
C ALA A 44 1.08 -13.20 -19.82
N GLU A 45 2.30 -13.65 -19.55
CA GLU A 45 3.39 -12.81 -19.01
C GLU A 45 3.53 -11.57 -19.91
N ILE A 46 3.54 -10.38 -19.31
CA ILE A 46 3.78 -9.15 -20.05
C ILE A 46 5.28 -9.07 -20.32
N VAL A 47 5.64 -9.17 -21.61
CA VAL A 47 7.01 -8.94 -22.07
C VAL A 47 7.13 -7.47 -22.48
N PRO A 48 7.79 -6.63 -21.68
CA PRO A 48 7.89 -5.18 -21.92
C PRO A 48 8.84 -4.86 -23.08
N THR A 49 8.76 -3.62 -23.57
CA THR A 49 9.66 -3.07 -24.59
C THR A 49 10.71 -2.15 -23.94
N ALA A 50 11.97 -2.29 -24.33
CA ALA A 50 13.13 -1.72 -23.65
C ALA A 50 13.48 -0.27 -24.02
N GLU A 51 12.60 0.51 -24.63
CA GLU A 51 12.90 1.88 -25.00
C GLU A 51 12.49 2.87 -23.91
N SER A 52 13.39 3.78 -23.51
CA SER A 52 13.05 4.90 -22.63
C SER A 52 12.07 5.82 -23.36
N SER A 53 11.06 6.27 -22.64
CA SER A 53 10.08 7.21 -23.18
C SER A 53 10.33 8.63 -22.67
N TYR A 54 9.59 9.56 -23.23
CA TYR A 54 9.56 10.94 -22.74
C TYR A 54 9.22 11.05 -21.24
N VAL A 55 8.53 10.05 -20.65
CA VAL A 55 8.26 10.00 -19.21
C VAL A 55 9.52 9.66 -18.44
N SER A 56 10.23 8.59 -18.83
CA SER A 56 11.54 8.26 -18.24
C SER A 56 12.52 9.42 -18.38
N ASP A 57 12.59 10.04 -19.56
CA ASP A 57 13.50 11.15 -19.80
C ASP A 57 13.24 12.32 -18.85
N SER A 58 11.96 12.67 -18.66
CA SER A 58 11.55 13.71 -17.70
C SER A 58 11.91 13.34 -16.26
N VAL A 59 11.61 12.10 -15.84
CA VAL A 59 11.85 11.60 -14.48
C VAL A 59 13.35 11.50 -14.22
N LEU A 60 14.13 10.91 -15.10
CA LEU A 60 15.58 10.77 -14.94
C LEU A 60 16.28 12.12 -15.01
N GLY A 61 15.78 13.04 -15.83
CA GLY A 61 16.25 14.44 -15.86
C GLY A 61 16.09 15.10 -14.49
N ALA A 62 14.94 14.95 -13.83
CA ALA A 62 14.72 15.45 -12.47
C ALA A 62 15.62 14.76 -11.44
N LEU A 63 15.76 13.43 -11.50
CA LEU A 63 16.57 12.66 -10.57
C LEU A 63 18.07 12.88 -10.72
N SER A 64 18.53 13.37 -11.87
CA SER A 64 19.93 13.68 -12.13
C SER A 64 20.52 14.75 -11.20
N ALA A 65 19.66 15.53 -10.54
CA ALA A 65 20.06 16.48 -9.50
C ALA A 65 20.65 15.80 -8.24
N TRP A 66 20.41 14.50 -8.07
CA TRP A 66 20.86 13.73 -6.89
C TRP A 66 21.66 12.48 -7.27
N PRO A 67 22.82 12.62 -7.95
CA PRO A 67 23.60 11.46 -8.40
C PRO A 67 24.12 10.60 -7.25
N ALA A 68 24.43 11.22 -6.09
CA ALA A 68 24.89 10.51 -4.89
C ALA A 68 23.82 9.59 -4.24
N MET A 69 22.56 9.79 -4.59
CA MET A 69 21.44 9.00 -4.08
C MET A 69 21.06 7.83 -5.00
N LYS A 70 21.66 7.74 -6.19
CA LYS A 70 21.48 6.61 -7.10
C LYS A 70 21.95 5.32 -6.45
N GLY A 71 21.13 4.27 -6.54
CA GLY A 71 21.37 2.99 -5.86
C GLY A 71 21.07 3.00 -4.36
N ARG A 72 20.53 4.10 -3.81
CA ARG A 72 20.07 4.23 -2.41
C ARG A 72 18.58 4.53 -2.34
N THR A 73 18.17 5.67 -2.86
CA THR A 73 16.76 6.12 -2.88
C THR A 73 16.17 6.18 -4.27
N TRP A 74 16.97 6.11 -5.31
CA TRP A 74 16.49 5.98 -6.67
C TRP A 74 17.45 5.16 -7.52
N ASN A 75 16.90 4.49 -8.52
CA ASN A 75 17.66 3.77 -9.54
C ASN A 75 16.79 3.54 -10.77
N VAL A 76 17.40 3.17 -11.88
CA VAL A 76 16.72 2.70 -13.08
C VAL A 76 17.25 1.33 -13.47
N THR A 77 16.33 0.43 -13.78
CA THR A 77 16.62 -0.95 -14.18
C THR A 77 15.77 -1.34 -15.38
N HIS A 78 16.27 -2.22 -16.23
CA HIS A 78 15.64 -2.57 -17.50
C HIS A 78 15.35 -4.07 -17.66
N ASP A 79 15.77 -4.91 -16.73
CA ASP A 79 15.66 -6.37 -16.74
C ASP A 79 14.46 -6.87 -15.91
N ASN A 80 13.36 -6.09 -15.90
CA ASN A 80 12.21 -6.39 -15.06
C ASN A 80 11.11 -7.13 -15.83
N ARG A 81 10.38 -7.98 -15.12
CA ARG A 81 9.26 -8.77 -15.63
C ARG A 81 8.06 -8.62 -14.73
N PHE A 82 6.89 -8.70 -15.36
CA PHE A 82 5.60 -8.65 -14.70
C PHE A 82 4.85 -9.96 -15.00
N ASP A 83 4.74 -10.84 -14.00
CA ASP A 83 3.97 -12.07 -14.10
C ASP A 83 2.49 -11.75 -14.37
N ALA A 84 1.69 -12.73 -14.75
CA ALA A 84 0.26 -12.54 -14.99
C ALA A 84 -0.50 -11.92 -13.81
N ASP A 85 -0.07 -12.24 -12.59
CA ASP A 85 -0.65 -11.80 -11.31
C ASP A 85 0.11 -10.62 -10.67
N TRP A 86 0.85 -9.85 -11.46
CA TRP A 86 1.72 -8.77 -10.97
C TRP A 86 0.97 -7.63 -10.28
N LEU A 87 -0.29 -7.37 -10.67
CA LEU A 87 -1.11 -6.29 -10.14
C LEU A 87 -1.97 -6.83 -8.99
N LEU A 88 -1.63 -6.40 -7.79
CA LEU A 88 -2.34 -6.75 -6.56
C LEU A 88 -3.26 -5.59 -6.18
N GLN A 89 -4.55 -5.85 -6.11
CA GLN A 89 -5.55 -4.83 -5.80
C GLN A 89 -6.57 -5.36 -4.78
N THR A 90 -7.08 -4.47 -3.97
CA THR A 90 -8.22 -4.73 -3.08
C THR A 90 -9.34 -3.75 -3.39
N PRO A 91 -10.58 -4.21 -3.47
CA PRO A 91 -10.96 -5.62 -3.58
C PRO A 91 -10.39 -6.28 -4.83
N MET A 92 -10.24 -7.61 -4.79
CA MET A 92 -9.75 -8.39 -5.94
C MET A 92 -10.79 -8.43 -7.07
N GLN A 93 -10.34 -8.83 -8.26
CA GLN A 93 -11.13 -8.91 -9.50
C GLN A 93 -12.55 -9.50 -9.34
N PRO A 94 -12.81 -10.56 -8.55
CA PRO A 94 -14.15 -11.13 -8.42
C PRO A 94 -15.23 -10.15 -7.99
N LEU A 95 -14.90 -9.13 -7.21
CA LEU A 95 -15.88 -8.12 -6.80
C LEU A 95 -16.39 -7.30 -7.99
N TRP A 96 -15.51 -6.97 -8.93
CA TRP A 96 -15.88 -6.21 -10.13
C TRP A 96 -16.76 -7.01 -11.08
N SER A 97 -16.53 -8.33 -11.18
CA SER A 97 -17.33 -9.23 -12.04
C SER A 97 -18.58 -9.77 -11.35
N GLY A 98 -18.66 -9.68 -10.02
CA GLY A 98 -19.71 -10.31 -9.23
C GLY A 98 -19.60 -11.84 -9.18
N ASP A 99 -18.52 -12.42 -9.70
CA ASP A 99 -18.28 -13.86 -9.71
C ASP A 99 -17.38 -14.26 -8.52
N VAL A 100 -17.98 -14.97 -7.57
CA VAL A 100 -17.30 -15.51 -6.40
C VAL A 100 -16.97 -17.00 -6.54
N SER A 101 -17.34 -17.63 -7.65
CA SER A 101 -17.13 -19.07 -7.86
C SER A 101 -15.66 -19.47 -8.00
N THR A 102 -14.80 -18.49 -8.30
CA THR A 102 -13.35 -18.68 -8.44
C THR A 102 -12.58 -18.56 -7.13
N LEU A 103 -13.25 -18.22 -6.03
CA LEU A 103 -12.59 -18.13 -4.72
C LEU A 103 -12.17 -19.53 -4.25
N SER A 104 -10.92 -19.62 -3.81
CA SER A 104 -10.35 -20.82 -3.22
C SER A 104 -9.71 -20.52 -1.88
N VAL A 105 -9.51 -21.54 -1.06
CA VAL A 105 -8.76 -21.39 0.18
C VAL A 105 -7.30 -21.13 -0.15
N PRO A 106 -6.72 -20.01 0.34
CA PRO A 106 -5.34 -19.65 0.07
C PRO A 106 -4.34 -20.68 0.59
N ASP A 107 -3.23 -20.89 -0.13
CA ASP A 107 -2.15 -21.80 0.27
C ASP A 107 -1.48 -21.41 1.59
N ALA A 108 -1.48 -20.14 1.95
CA ALA A 108 -1.05 -19.69 3.27
C ALA A 108 -1.77 -20.41 4.42
N CYS A 109 -2.99 -20.85 4.18
CA CYS A 109 -3.79 -21.65 5.09
C CYS A 109 -3.56 -23.16 4.99
N THR A 110 -3.10 -23.68 3.85
CA THR A 110 -2.93 -25.13 3.68
C THR A 110 -1.71 -25.68 4.41
N ALA A 111 -0.70 -24.85 4.65
CA ALA A 111 0.56 -25.26 5.27
C ALA A 111 0.54 -25.22 6.80
N ASN A 112 -0.25 -24.34 7.41
CA ASN A 112 -0.28 -24.19 8.88
C ASN A 112 -1.30 -23.12 9.32
N CYS A 113 -2.56 -23.26 8.94
CA CYS A 113 -3.59 -22.32 9.35
C CYS A 113 -3.79 -22.35 10.87
N ASP A 114 -3.52 -21.24 11.51
CA ASP A 114 -3.76 -21.08 12.93
C ASP A 114 -5.15 -20.47 13.17
N PRO A 115 -6.10 -21.21 13.76
CA PRO A 115 -7.43 -20.70 14.03
C PRO A 115 -7.45 -19.54 15.02
N ASP A 116 -6.42 -19.37 15.84
CA ASP A 116 -6.31 -18.25 16.77
C ASP A 116 -6.04 -16.91 16.06
N PHE A 117 -5.65 -16.93 14.78
CA PHE A 117 -5.43 -15.74 13.97
C PHE A 117 -6.57 -15.50 12.98
N ALA A 118 -7.78 -15.40 13.51
CA ALA A 118 -8.94 -14.90 12.79
C ALA A 118 -9.29 -15.63 11.47
N LEU A 119 -8.97 -16.92 11.38
CA LEU A 119 -9.65 -17.76 10.40
C LEU A 119 -11.08 -17.91 10.88
N GLN A 120 -12.00 -17.27 10.18
CA GLN A 120 -13.41 -17.50 10.44
C GLN A 120 -13.78 -18.86 9.86
N LEU A 121 -13.72 -19.91 10.69
CA LEU A 121 -14.20 -21.23 10.32
C LEU A 121 -15.72 -21.21 10.20
N CYS A 122 -16.25 -21.95 9.23
CA CYS A 122 -17.67 -22.04 8.98
C CYS A 122 -18.10 -23.49 8.76
N ALA A 123 -19.32 -23.80 9.10
CA ALA A 123 -20.03 -25.03 8.73
C ALA A 123 -21.07 -24.77 7.62
N ALA A 124 -21.57 -23.54 7.57
CA ALA A 124 -22.54 -23.06 6.60
C ALA A 124 -22.24 -21.62 6.17
N GLN A 125 -22.81 -21.17 5.07
CA GLN A 125 -22.65 -19.80 4.58
C GLN A 125 -23.06 -18.72 5.62
N ALA A 126 -24.07 -19.03 6.42
CA ALA A 126 -24.55 -18.11 7.47
C ALA A 126 -23.52 -17.83 8.58
N ASP A 127 -22.50 -18.68 8.73
CA ASP A 127 -21.44 -18.49 9.71
C ASP A 127 -20.45 -17.40 9.27
N CYS A 128 -20.45 -17.03 7.97
CA CYS A 128 -19.58 -15.98 7.42
C CYS A 128 -20.16 -14.59 7.70
N THR A 129 -20.32 -14.25 8.98
CA THR A 129 -20.88 -12.97 9.43
C THR A 129 -19.99 -11.77 9.12
N GLY A 130 -18.69 -11.98 8.96
CA GLY A 130 -17.73 -10.99 8.47
C GLY A 130 -17.63 -10.92 6.95
N GLY A 131 -18.53 -11.60 6.22
CA GLY A 131 -18.51 -11.71 4.76
C GLY A 131 -17.66 -12.85 4.23
N GLY A 132 -17.63 -12.96 2.91
CA GLY A 132 -16.95 -14.05 2.22
C GLY A 132 -17.84 -15.26 1.95
N THR A 133 -17.24 -16.26 1.30
CA THR A 133 -17.88 -17.53 0.94
C THR A 133 -17.35 -18.65 1.82
N CYS A 134 -18.25 -19.46 2.37
CA CYS A 134 -17.86 -20.63 3.15
C CYS A 134 -17.26 -21.69 2.23
N THR A 135 -15.94 -21.78 2.20
CA THR A 135 -15.16 -22.60 1.27
C THR A 135 -14.48 -23.75 2.03
N PRO A 136 -14.61 -25.02 1.56
CA PRO A 136 -13.96 -26.14 2.19
C PRO A 136 -12.44 -26.00 2.26
N LEU A 137 -11.86 -26.28 3.41
CA LEU A 137 -10.42 -26.41 3.57
C LEU A 137 -9.93 -27.70 2.93
N ALA A 138 -8.79 -27.66 2.26
CA ALA A 138 -8.17 -28.86 1.73
C ALA A 138 -7.86 -29.86 2.87
N SER A 139 -7.97 -31.15 2.57
CA SER A 139 -7.68 -32.22 3.55
C SER A 139 -6.25 -32.22 4.07
N SER A 140 -5.34 -31.54 3.37
CA SER A 140 -3.93 -31.36 3.75
C SER A 140 -3.69 -30.26 4.81
N VAL A 141 -4.72 -29.52 5.23
CA VAL A 141 -4.59 -28.49 6.25
C VAL A 141 -4.24 -29.12 7.59
N SER A 142 -3.07 -28.83 8.09
CA SER A 142 -2.50 -29.44 9.31
C SER A 142 -2.86 -28.73 10.61
N THR A 143 -3.70 -27.72 10.55
CA THR A 143 -4.08 -26.93 11.74
C THR A 143 -4.98 -27.72 12.66
N PRO A 144 -4.65 -27.84 13.95
CA PRO A 144 -5.52 -28.49 14.92
C PRO A 144 -6.92 -27.88 14.93
N GLY A 145 -7.95 -28.73 14.80
CA GLY A 145 -9.35 -28.32 14.79
C GLY A 145 -9.89 -27.75 13.47
N ALA A 146 -9.05 -27.58 12.45
CA ALA A 146 -9.48 -27.11 11.12
C ALA A 146 -9.69 -28.24 10.10
N SER A 147 -9.16 -29.44 10.34
CA SER A 147 -9.32 -30.59 9.43
C SER A 147 -10.77 -30.91 9.18
N GLY A 148 -11.16 -31.02 7.91
CA GLY A 148 -12.52 -31.32 7.50
C GLY A 148 -13.52 -30.18 7.66
N ARG A 149 -13.04 -28.95 7.93
CA ARG A 149 -13.86 -27.74 8.05
C ARG A 149 -13.77 -26.86 6.82
N SER A 150 -14.64 -25.86 6.78
CA SER A 150 -14.60 -24.78 5.80
C SER A 150 -14.18 -23.48 6.46
N MET A 151 -13.75 -22.51 5.65
CA MET A 151 -13.49 -21.16 6.12
C MET A 151 -14.17 -20.10 5.26
N CYS A 152 -14.44 -18.93 5.80
CA CYS A 152 -14.97 -17.80 5.07
C CYS A 152 -13.83 -17.16 4.25
N VAL A 153 -13.90 -17.29 2.93
CA VAL A 153 -12.93 -16.70 1.99
C VAL A 153 -13.51 -15.42 1.41
N GLY A 154 -12.83 -14.30 1.61
CA GLY A 154 -13.27 -12.98 1.19
C GLY A 154 -12.71 -12.56 -0.19
N HIS A 155 -13.17 -11.40 -0.66
CA HIS A 155 -12.83 -10.85 -1.98
C HIS A 155 -11.35 -10.44 -2.14
N SER A 156 -10.61 -10.37 -1.07
CA SER A 156 -9.21 -9.89 -1.07
C SER A 156 -8.22 -10.92 -0.53
N ASP A 157 -8.65 -12.12 -0.25
CA ASP A 157 -7.83 -13.14 0.42
C ASP A 157 -6.61 -13.58 -0.39
N ALA A 158 -6.67 -13.49 -1.71
CA ALA A 158 -5.52 -13.75 -2.56
C ALA A 158 -4.34 -12.78 -2.34
N LEU A 159 -4.56 -11.62 -1.72
CA LEU A 159 -3.49 -10.65 -1.43
C LEU A 159 -2.44 -11.23 -0.48
N TYR A 160 -2.85 -11.73 0.68
CA TYR A 160 -1.90 -12.28 1.64
C TYR A 160 -1.29 -13.59 1.16
N GLU A 161 -1.99 -14.32 0.29
CA GLU A 161 -1.47 -15.50 -0.39
C GLU A 161 -0.27 -15.17 -1.28
N GLN A 162 -0.38 -14.10 -2.08
CA GLN A 162 0.74 -13.63 -2.90
C GLN A 162 1.94 -13.21 -2.04
N MET A 163 1.67 -12.58 -0.89
CA MET A 163 2.72 -12.22 0.06
C MET A 163 3.40 -13.43 0.67
N TYR A 164 2.61 -14.42 1.10
CA TYR A 164 3.09 -15.71 1.60
C TYR A 164 3.96 -16.43 0.55
N SER A 165 3.44 -16.58 -0.67
CA SER A 165 4.13 -17.25 -1.76
C SER A 165 5.47 -16.57 -2.08
N LEU A 166 5.49 -15.24 -2.09
CA LEU A 166 6.73 -14.51 -2.32
C LEU A 166 7.74 -14.75 -1.19
N ILE A 167 7.33 -14.63 0.07
CA ILE A 167 8.23 -14.84 1.23
C ILE A 167 8.79 -16.26 1.22
N THR A 168 7.96 -17.28 0.98
CA THR A 168 8.39 -18.70 0.97
C THR A 168 9.31 -19.03 -0.21
N SER A 169 9.34 -18.21 -1.25
CA SER A 169 10.30 -18.36 -2.36
C SER A 169 11.74 -18.00 -1.98
N GLY A 170 11.95 -17.33 -0.84
CA GLY A 170 13.26 -16.88 -0.36
C GLY A 170 14.25 -18.03 -0.12
N ARG A 171 15.49 -17.85 -0.56
CA ARG A 171 16.57 -18.83 -0.40
C ARG A 171 17.82 -18.24 0.23
N ARG A 172 17.98 -16.92 0.18
CA ARG A 172 19.15 -16.22 0.73
C ARG A 172 18.76 -15.16 1.75
N PHE A 173 17.82 -14.29 1.40
CA PHE A 173 17.36 -13.24 2.31
C PHE A 173 15.97 -12.71 1.91
N VAL A 174 15.26 -12.23 2.91
CA VAL A 174 13.92 -11.66 2.79
C VAL A 174 13.86 -10.36 3.58
N ASP A 175 13.33 -9.29 2.96
CA ASP A 175 12.95 -8.06 3.63
C ASP A 175 11.44 -7.91 3.62
N VAL A 176 10.87 -7.57 4.77
CA VAL A 176 9.49 -7.12 4.91
C VAL A 176 9.48 -5.78 5.61
N THR A 177 8.96 -4.74 4.98
CA THR A 177 8.71 -3.46 5.63
C THR A 177 7.24 -3.09 5.56
N SER A 178 6.70 -2.51 6.63
CA SER A 178 5.33 -2.03 6.68
C SER A 178 5.22 -0.86 7.66
N LEU A 179 4.08 -0.14 7.60
CA LEU A 179 3.78 0.91 8.57
C LEU A 179 3.72 0.38 9.99
N GLN A 180 3.17 -0.83 10.17
CA GLN A 180 3.04 -1.47 11.46
C GLN A 180 3.24 -2.98 11.33
N PRO A 181 3.43 -3.69 12.46
CA PRO A 181 3.39 -5.13 12.48
C PRO A 181 2.11 -5.69 11.84
N PRO A 182 2.18 -6.89 11.24
CA PRO A 182 1.00 -7.55 10.73
C PRO A 182 0.03 -7.92 11.83
N ASP A 183 -1.26 -7.98 11.51
CA ASP A 183 -2.29 -8.50 12.39
C ASP A 183 -3.06 -9.67 11.75
N GLY A 184 -3.78 -10.41 12.59
CA GLY A 184 -4.73 -11.44 12.19
C GLY A 184 -4.19 -12.36 11.10
N ARG A 185 -4.88 -12.41 9.94
CA ARG A 185 -4.54 -13.32 8.83
C ARG A 185 -3.23 -12.97 8.13
N PHE A 186 -2.84 -11.71 8.08
CA PHE A 186 -1.51 -11.31 7.60
C PHE A 186 -0.41 -11.78 8.54
N GLU A 187 -0.63 -11.66 9.84
CA GLU A 187 0.31 -12.20 10.82
C GLU A 187 0.45 -13.71 10.70
N ALA A 188 -0.67 -14.43 10.56
CA ALA A 188 -0.67 -15.87 10.34
C ALA A 188 0.10 -16.26 9.07
N ALA A 189 -0.12 -15.56 7.96
CA ALA A 189 0.57 -15.83 6.71
C ALA A 189 2.10 -15.63 6.84
N ILE A 190 2.53 -14.52 7.44
CA ILE A 190 3.96 -14.25 7.64
C ILE A 190 4.57 -15.28 8.60
N ARG A 191 3.90 -15.60 9.70
CA ARG A 191 4.35 -16.63 10.64
C ARG A 191 4.48 -17.99 9.95
N ASN A 192 3.50 -18.40 9.18
CA ASN A 192 3.53 -19.64 8.42
C ASN A 192 4.69 -19.65 7.42
N ALA A 193 4.93 -18.53 6.74
CA ALA A 193 6.06 -18.38 5.84
C ALA A 193 7.40 -18.52 6.58
N LEU A 194 7.57 -17.86 7.73
CA LEU A 194 8.77 -17.99 8.55
C LEU A 194 8.96 -19.43 9.06
N THR A 195 7.88 -20.07 9.47
CA THR A 195 7.89 -21.49 9.89
C THR A 195 8.31 -22.41 8.74
N TYR A 196 7.80 -22.17 7.52
CA TYR A 196 8.24 -22.89 6.32
C TYR A 196 9.73 -22.67 6.05
N LEU A 197 10.17 -21.40 5.99
CA LEU A 197 11.56 -21.06 5.72
C LEU A 197 12.51 -21.66 6.76
N SER A 198 12.09 -21.72 8.02
CA SER A 198 12.90 -22.27 9.13
C SER A 198 13.21 -23.76 8.99
N LYS A 199 12.45 -24.49 8.18
CA LYS A 199 12.60 -25.92 7.90
C LYS A 199 13.48 -26.22 6.69
N LEU A 200 13.87 -25.19 5.93
CA LEU A 200 14.78 -25.38 4.79
C LEU A 200 16.16 -25.85 5.27
N PRO A 201 16.88 -26.63 4.47
CA PRO A 201 18.25 -27.06 4.80
C PRO A 201 19.20 -25.89 5.03
N GLN A 202 18.99 -24.80 4.30
CA GLN A 202 19.70 -23.52 4.43
C GLN A 202 18.64 -22.41 4.47
N PRO A 203 18.13 -22.05 5.66
CA PRO A 203 17.16 -20.99 5.79
C PRO A 203 17.74 -19.64 5.38
N PRO A 204 16.94 -18.77 4.74
CA PRO A 204 17.37 -17.41 4.44
C PRO A 204 17.50 -16.58 5.71
N GLU A 205 18.22 -15.47 5.61
CA GLU A 205 18.15 -14.41 6.59
C GLU A 205 16.91 -13.54 6.33
N VAL A 206 16.18 -13.17 7.40
CA VAL A 206 14.95 -12.41 7.31
C VAL A 206 15.05 -11.14 8.13
N ARG A 207 14.65 -10.01 7.54
CA ARG A 207 14.55 -8.73 8.24
C ARG A 207 13.13 -8.18 8.14
N LEU A 208 12.55 -7.84 9.28
CA LEU A 208 11.20 -7.29 9.41
C LEU A 208 11.31 -5.89 10.04
N LEU A 209 10.95 -4.84 9.31
CA LEU A 209 11.06 -3.45 9.76
C LEU A 209 9.70 -2.76 9.73
N PHE A 210 9.24 -2.30 10.88
CA PHE A 210 7.95 -1.64 11.02
C PHE A 210 8.11 -0.16 11.37
N GLY A 211 7.13 0.65 10.98
CA GLY A 211 7.03 2.02 11.45
C GLY A 211 6.58 2.06 12.91
N ASP A 212 7.16 2.97 13.68
CA ASP A 212 6.78 3.22 15.06
C ASP A 212 5.93 4.49 15.13
N PHE A 213 4.68 4.37 14.73
CA PHE A 213 3.76 5.50 14.63
C PHE A 213 3.32 5.98 16.02
N PRO A 214 3.57 7.25 16.39
CA PRO A 214 3.44 7.72 17.76
C PRO A 214 2.03 7.59 18.36
N VAL A 215 0.99 7.68 17.53
CA VAL A 215 -0.41 7.68 18.00
C VAL A 215 -0.89 6.28 18.39
N GLN A 216 -0.28 5.24 17.83
CA GLN A 216 -0.69 3.84 18.08
C GLN A 216 0.18 3.14 19.13
N GLY A 217 1.10 3.89 19.73
CA GLY A 217 2.03 3.38 20.73
C GLY A 217 3.32 2.84 20.15
N VAL A 218 4.23 2.48 21.05
CA VAL A 218 5.57 1.97 20.69
C VAL A 218 5.46 0.51 20.24
N VAL A 219 6.03 0.20 19.08
CA VAL A 219 6.12 -1.18 18.60
C VAL A 219 7.02 -2.01 19.51
N ASN A 220 6.43 -2.97 20.21
CA ASN A 220 7.19 -3.93 20.98
C ASN A 220 7.74 -5.02 20.06
N THR A 221 8.93 -4.80 19.54
CA THR A 221 9.60 -5.70 18.59
C THR A 221 9.82 -7.10 19.15
N LYS A 222 10.00 -7.24 20.47
CA LYS A 222 10.12 -8.56 21.13
C LYS A 222 8.83 -9.35 21.02
N THR A 223 7.72 -8.73 21.36
CA THR A 223 6.40 -9.38 21.28
C THR A 223 6.09 -9.78 19.84
N VAL A 224 6.35 -8.88 18.87
CA VAL A 224 6.18 -9.16 17.45
C VAL A 224 7.02 -10.36 17.02
N LEU A 225 8.30 -10.40 17.39
CA LEU A 225 9.16 -11.51 17.04
C LEU A 225 8.67 -12.82 17.68
N GLN A 226 8.31 -12.81 18.95
CA GLN A 226 7.81 -14.00 19.65
C GLN A 226 6.55 -14.55 18.98
N SER A 227 5.62 -13.66 18.59
CA SER A 227 4.40 -14.06 17.90
C SER A 227 4.71 -14.68 16.53
N LEU A 228 5.52 -14.01 15.72
CA LEU A 228 5.86 -14.47 14.38
C LEU A 228 6.72 -15.73 14.34
N THR A 229 7.42 -16.06 15.42
CA THR A 229 8.31 -17.22 15.49
C THR A 229 7.85 -18.32 16.43
N ARG A 230 6.65 -18.25 16.97
CA ARG A 230 6.16 -19.21 17.98
C ARG A 230 6.18 -20.66 17.50
N ASP A 231 5.97 -20.89 16.19
CA ASP A 231 5.95 -22.22 15.58
C ASP A 231 7.30 -22.62 14.97
N VAL A 232 8.32 -21.77 15.09
CA VAL A 232 9.67 -22.04 14.61
C VAL A 232 10.41 -22.88 15.64
N SER A 233 10.94 -24.03 15.19
CA SER A 233 11.70 -24.91 16.07
C SER A 233 12.89 -24.19 16.71
N SER A 234 13.13 -24.44 17.97
CA SER A 234 14.29 -23.92 18.70
C SER A 234 15.64 -24.38 18.12
N ARG A 235 15.67 -25.42 17.32
CA ARG A 235 16.85 -25.93 16.65
C ARG A 235 17.07 -25.37 15.25
N SER A 236 16.14 -24.54 14.74
CA SER A 236 16.29 -23.97 13.41
C SER A 236 17.42 -22.94 13.38
N PRO A 237 18.29 -22.96 12.37
CA PRO A 237 19.36 -21.99 12.21
C PRO A 237 18.87 -20.66 11.56
N ILE A 238 17.59 -20.51 11.30
CA ILE A 238 17.06 -19.29 10.67
C ILE A 238 17.41 -18.04 11.49
N ARG A 239 17.83 -16.99 10.81
CA ARG A 239 18.10 -15.69 11.43
C ARG A 239 16.98 -14.73 11.09
N ILE A 240 16.39 -14.13 12.12
CA ILE A 240 15.28 -13.17 11.96
C ILE A 240 15.61 -11.92 12.78
N ALA A 241 15.65 -10.78 12.14
CA ALA A 241 15.76 -9.49 12.79
C ALA A 241 14.42 -8.75 12.69
N VAL A 242 13.94 -8.18 13.80
CA VAL A 242 12.77 -7.30 13.82
C VAL A 242 13.18 -5.94 14.33
N GLY A 243 12.83 -4.89 13.61
CA GLY A 243 13.10 -3.51 13.98
C GLY A 243 11.85 -2.64 13.92
N ALA A 244 11.91 -1.51 14.60
CA ALA A 244 10.93 -0.44 14.49
C ALA A 244 11.65 0.87 14.17
N PHE A 245 11.05 1.67 13.31
CA PHE A 245 11.65 2.88 12.78
C PHE A 245 10.81 4.11 13.11
N ARG A 246 11.43 5.04 13.80
CA ARG A 246 10.96 6.42 13.96
C ARG A 246 12.17 7.36 14.03
N SER A 247 12.09 8.51 13.36
CA SER A 247 13.14 9.52 13.50
C SER A 247 13.03 10.28 14.82
N SER A 248 14.16 10.86 15.26
CA SER A 248 14.23 11.68 16.50
C SER A 248 13.85 13.14 16.29
N ASP A 249 13.92 13.59 15.04
CA ASP A 249 13.71 14.98 14.71
C ASP A 249 12.22 15.34 14.71
N LEU A 250 11.91 16.57 15.02
CA LEU A 250 10.54 17.08 14.96
C LEU A 250 10.32 17.84 13.65
N PRO A 251 9.17 17.60 12.98
CA PRO A 251 8.16 16.60 13.32
C PRO A 251 8.68 15.17 13.15
N ALA A 252 8.40 14.27 14.10
CA ALA A 252 8.86 12.91 14.03
C ALA A 252 8.32 12.20 12.78
N SER A 253 9.15 11.39 12.14
CA SER A 253 8.77 10.56 11.00
C SER A 253 8.99 9.08 11.30
N TRP A 254 8.27 8.24 10.61
CA TRP A 254 8.28 6.78 10.77
C TRP A 254 8.28 6.08 9.43
N ASN A 255 8.65 4.79 9.41
CA ASN A 255 8.58 4.02 8.17
C ASN A 255 7.13 3.90 7.68
N HIS A 256 6.89 4.27 6.45
CA HIS A 256 5.62 4.11 5.75
C HIS A 256 5.78 3.32 4.45
N ALA A 257 6.99 2.93 4.08
CA ALA A 257 7.23 2.06 2.94
C ALA A 257 6.63 0.67 3.18
N LYS A 258 6.05 0.07 2.15
CA LYS A 258 5.52 -1.29 2.15
C LYS A 258 6.28 -2.08 1.10
N ILE A 259 7.16 -2.94 1.58
CA ILE A 259 8.05 -3.74 0.75
C ILE A 259 8.03 -5.18 1.26
N ILE A 260 7.87 -6.13 0.36
CA ILE A 260 8.28 -7.51 0.55
C ILE A 260 9.26 -7.81 -0.57
N ALA A 261 10.53 -8.02 -0.25
CA ALA A 261 11.57 -8.25 -1.24
C ALA A 261 12.35 -9.53 -0.92
N VAL A 262 12.66 -10.30 -1.96
CA VAL A 262 13.23 -11.64 -1.81
C VAL A 262 14.40 -11.81 -2.75
N ASP A 263 15.55 -12.17 -2.20
CA ASP A 263 16.79 -12.55 -2.88
C ASP A 263 17.32 -11.52 -3.90
N GLY A 264 16.80 -10.29 -3.91
CA GLY A 264 17.05 -9.29 -4.94
C GLY A 264 16.45 -9.64 -6.30
N LYS A 265 15.54 -10.61 -6.35
CA LYS A 265 14.98 -11.17 -7.59
C LYS A 265 13.49 -10.88 -7.79
N ALA A 266 12.76 -10.74 -6.71
CA ALA A 266 11.33 -10.44 -6.75
C ALA A 266 10.92 -9.56 -5.58
N ALA A 267 9.97 -8.66 -5.79
CA ALA A 267 9.42 -7.81 -4.74
C ALA A 267 7.93 -7.52 -4.96
N ILE A 268 7.21 -7.31 -3.86
CA ILE A 268 5.90 -6.67 -3.81
C ILE A 268 6.10 -5.30 -3.16
N VAL A 269 5.61 -4.25 -3.83
CA VAL A 269 5.68 -2.87 -3.37
C VAL A 269 4.35 -2.18 -3.65
N GLY A 270 3.88 -1.33 -2.75
CA GLY A 270 2.65 -0.56 -2.99
C GLY A 270 2.03 0.08 -1.76
N GLY A 271 0.72 0.17 -1.75
CA GLY A 271 -0.04 0.85 -0.69
C GLY A 271 -0.46 -0.04 0.47
N HIS A 272 -0.59 -1.36 0.25
CA HIS A 272 -1.16 -2.27 1.25
C HIS A 272 -0.35 -2.33 2.54
N ASN A 273 -0.99 -2.01 3.65
CA ASN A 273 -0.52 -2.38 4.98
C ASN A 273 -0.81 -3.87 5.25
N LEU A 274 -0.33 -4.40 6.37
CA LEU A 274 -0.53 -5.79 6.77
C LEU A 274 -1.69 -5.90 7.79
N TRP A 275 -2.86 -5.32 7.45
CA TRP A 275 -3.99 -5.21 8.35
C TRP A 275 -5.22 -5.97 7.85
N THR A 276 -5.58 -7.01 8.57
CA THR A 276 -6.71 -7.89 8.25
C THR A 276 -8.02 -7.11 8.14
N LYS A 277 -8.30 -6.25 9.12
CA LYS A 277 -9.54 -5.46 9.16
C LYS A 277 -9.72 -4.58 7.91
N HIS A 278 -8.62 -4.04 7.39
CA HIS A 278 -8.72 -3.11 6.26
C HIS A 278 -8.90 -3.79 4.91
N TYR A 279 -8.35 -4.98 4.73
CA TYR A 279 -8.28 -5.55 3.38
C TYR A 279 -9.02 -6.88 3.23
N LEU A 280 -9.22 -7.61 4.34
CA LEU A 280 -9.76 -8.96 4.30
C LEU A 280 -11.20 -9.06 4.87
N GLY A 281 -11.81 -7.90 5.15
CA GLY A 281 -13.21 -7.80 5.56
C GLY A 281 -14.18 -7.84 4.37
N ILE A 282 -15.48 -7.66 4.69
CA ILE A 282 -16.56 -7.54 3.68
C ILE A 282 -16.59 -6.19 2.98
N ASP A 283 -15.96 -5.21 3.60
CA ASP A 283 -15.86 -3.81 3.21
C ASP A 283 -14.39 -3.42 2.93
N PRO A 284 -13.68 -4.16 2.06
CA PRO A 284 -12.25 -3.97 1.92
C PRO A 284 -11.91 -2.57 1.41
N VAL A 285 -10.90 -1.99 2.02
CA VAL A 285 -10.31 -0.74 1.56
C VAL A 285 -9.69 -0.93 0.19
N SER A 286 -9.94 0.00 -0.74
CA SER A 286 -9.27 0.00 -2.05
C SER A 286 -7.80 0.32 -1.89
N ASP A 287 -6.97 -0.55 -2.42
CA ASP A 287 -5.53 -0.31 -2.45
C ASP A 287 -4.86 -1.06 -3.61
N VAL A 288 -3.63 -0.67 -3.93
CA VAL A 288 -2.87 -1.25 -5.03
C VAL A 288 -1.42 -1.48 -4.60
N SER A 289 -0.94 -2.67 -4.92
CA SER A 289 0.48 -3.02 -4.90
C SER A 289 0.86 -3.72 -6.20
N MET A 290 2.13 -3.86 -6.46
CA MET A 290 2.62 -4.58 -7.62
C MET A 290 3.73 -5.56 -7.25
N LYS A 291 3.75 -6.68 -7.95
CA LYS A 291 4.82 -7.67 -7.90
C LYS A 291 5.73 -7.48 -9.11
N VAL A 292 7.02 -7.39 -8.88
CA VAL A 292 8.03 -7.28 -9.94
C VAL A 292 9.10 -8.35 -9.74
N ARG A 293 9.60 -8.89 -10.85
CA ARG A 293 10.82 -9.72 -10.88
C ARG A 293 11.91 -8.97 -11.62
N GLY A 294 13.16 -9.15 -11.20
CA GLY A 294 14.31 -8.49 -11.80
C GLY A 294 15.02 -7.52 -10.87
N SER A 295 15.89 -6.69 -11.41
CA SER A 295 16.80 -5.83 -10.62
C SER A 295 16.08 -4.76 -9.79
N ALA A 296 14.85 -4.36 -10.14
CA ALA A 296 14.05 -3.46 -9.31
C ALA A 296 13.76 -4.05 -7.91
N ALA A 297 13.66 -5.37 -7.79
CA ALA A 297 13.56 -6.03 -6.49
C ALA A 297 14.83 -5.80 -5.64
N GLY A 298 16.00 -5.74 -6.28
CA GLY A 298 17.25 -5.37 -5.62
C GLY A 298 17.22 -3.94 -5.07
N ASP A 299 16.57 -3.02 -5.77
CA ASP A 299 16.43 -1.63 -5.28
C ASP A 299 15.54 -1.54 -4.04
N ALA A 300 14.51 -2.37 -3.96
CA ALA A 300 13.70 -2.48 -2.75
C ALA A 300 14.53 -2.92 -1.52
N HIS A 301 15.44 -3.90 -1.70
CA HIS A 301 16.40 -4.26 -0.65
C HIS A 301 17.39 -3.14 -0.33
N ARG A 302 17.89 -2.40 -1.35
CA ARG A 302 18.80 -1.26 -1.12
C ARG A 302 18.12 -0.18 -0.28
N PHE A 303 16.86 0.10 -0.55
CA PHE A 303 16.10 1.05 0.26
C PHE A 303 15.90 0.52 1.68
N ALA A 304 15.53 -0.75 1.85
CA ALA A 304 15.46 -1.38 3.17
C ALA A 304 16.82 -1.32 3.92
N ASN A 305 17.95 -1.51 3.22
CA ASN A 305 19.28 -1.34 3.82
C ASN A 305 19.51 0.08 4.37
N VAL A 306 19.02 1.13 3.68
CA VAL A 306 19.11 2.51 4.17
C VAL A 306 18.34 2.67 5.47
N LEU A 307 17.12 2.14 5.52
CA LEU A 307 16.28 2.19 6.72
C LEU A 307 16.90 1.41 7.88
N TRP A 308 17.37 0.20 7.62
CA TRP A 308 18.04 -0.62 8.62
C TRP A 308 19.32 0.02 9.15
N LYS A 309 20.12 0.63 8.26
CA LYS A 309 21.31 1.36 8.69
C LYS A 309 20.96 2.49 9.65
N TYR A 310 19.95 3.30 9.29
CA TYR A 310 19.49 4.36 10.18
C TYR A 310 18.99 3.81 11.52
N THR A 311 18.18 2.76 11.48
CA THR A 311 17.67 2.08 12.68
C THR A 311 18.83 1.65 13.58
N CYS A 312 19.85 1.06 13.00
CA CYS A 312 21.01 0.58 13.74
C CYS A 312 21.87 1.69 14.32
N ASP A 313 22.14 2.73 13.54
CA ASP A 313 22.99 3.84 13.96
C ASP A 313 22.35 4.68 15.07
N ASN A 314 21.01 4.72 15.13
CA ASN A 314 20.26 5.56 16.05
C ASN A 314 19.58 4.82 17.20
N MET A 315 20.02 3.60 17.47
CA MET A 315 19.49 2.84 18.58
C MET A 315 19.88 3.41 19.91
N THR A 316 18.92 4.00 20.61
CA THR A 316 19.05 4.28 22.03
C THR A 316 17.73 3.93 22.72
N TRP A 317 17.81 3.38 23.92
CA TRP A 317 16.62 3.15 24.73
C TRP A 317 16.01 4.45 25.27
N LEU A 318 16.74 5.56 25.19
CA LEU A 318 16.34 6.89 25.67
C LEU A 318 15.74 7.75 24.56
N THR A 319 16.07 7.50 23.31
CA THR A 319 15.49 8.19 22.18
C THR A 319 14.36 7.33 21.65
N TRP A 320 13.18 7.80 21.73
CA TRP A 320 11.94 7.16 21.25
C TRP A 320 11.93 6.87 19.74
N THR A 321 13.10 6.82 19.13
CA THR A 321 13.26 6.98 17.72
C THR A 321 13.48 5.68 16.98
N THR A 322 14.06 4.68 17.64
CA THR A 322 14.40 3.45 16.95
C THR A 322 14.43 2.30 17.93
N TRP A 323 13.60 1.29 17.67
CA TRP A 323 13.60 0.07 18.45
C TRP A 323 14.00 -1.07 17.55
N SER A 324 15.03 -1.77 17.89
CA SER A 324 15.32 -3.06 17.29
C SER A 324 15.26 -4.12 18.37
N VAL A 325 14.81 -5.30 18.00
CA VAL A 325 14.98 -6.47 18.85
C VAL A 325 16.44 -6.86 18.77
N TRP A 326 17.23 -6.18 19.58
CA TRP A 326 18.50 -6.73 19.88
C TRP A 326 18.27 -7.89 20.78
N ALA A 327 18.44 -8.98 20.17
CA ALA A 327 18.62 -10.16 20.91
C ALA A 327 17.80 -10.23 22.16
N ASN A 328 16.56 -10.16 22.01
CA ASN A 328 15.97 -11.13 22.82
C ASN A 328 16.50 -12.43 22.27
N GLN A 329 17.67 -12.72 22.77
CA GLN A 329 18.26 -13.99 22.76
C GLN A 329 17.18 -15.00 23.09
N LEU A 330 16.43 -15.39 22.07
CA LEU A 330 15.92 -16.73 22.09
C LEU A 330 17.21 -17.53 22.06
N GLU A 331 17.45 -18.32 23.09
CA GLU A 331 18.67 -18.99 23.45
C GLU A 331 19.28 -19.90 22.37
N ASN A 332 18.91 -19.80 21.12
CA ASN A 332 19.18 -20.73 20.04
C ASN A 332 19.80 -20.08 18.81
N GLY A 333 20.37 -18.91 18.91
CA GLY A 333 21.09 -18.30 17.78
C GLY A 333 20.22 -17.85 16.60
N ARG A 334 18.90 -17.93 16.72
CA ARG A 334 17.94 -17.51 15.71
C ARG A 334 17.83 -16.00 15.56
N ILE A 335 18.20 -15.30 16.61
CA ILE A 335 18.10 -13.85 16.66
C ILE A 335 19.49 -13.31 16.84
N THR A 336 19.82 -12.39 15.97
CA THR A 336 21.11 -11.72 16.07
C THR A 336 21.05 -10.66 17.16
N SER A 337 22.02 -10.67 18.05
CA SER A 337 22.26 -9.58 19.01
C SER A 337 22.90 -8.36 18.36
N HIS A 338 23.05 -8.38 17.05
CA HIS A 338 23.74 -7.35 16.29
C HIS A 338 22.84 -6.85 15.16
N CYS A 339 23.08 -5.61 14.76
CA CYS A 339 22.44 -5.06 13.59
C CYS A 339 22.62 -5.99 12.39
N PRO A 340 21.54 -6.34 11.67
CA PRO A 340 21.70 -7.16 10.49
C PRO A 340 22.57 -6.42 9.47
N ALA A 341 23.54 -7.15 8.91
CA ALA A 341 24.37 -6.60 7.86
C ALA A 341 23.53 -6.22 6.64
N PRO A 342 23.92 -5.18 5.89
CA PRO A 342 23.31 -4.90 4.60
C PRO A 342 23.39 -6.14 3.71
N TYR A 343 22.29 -6.50 3.06
CA TYR A 343 22.31 -7.61 2.12
C TYR A 343 23.18 -7.27 0.92
N ALA A 344 24.13 -8.14 0.64
CA ALA A 344 24.86 -8.11 -0.62
C ALA A 344 23.96 -8.66 -1.74
N LEU A 345 23.59 -7.77 -2.63
CA LEU A 345 22.67 -8.12 -3.71
C LEU A 345 23.41 -8.87 -4.82
N PRO A 346 22.83 -9.95 -5.35
CA PRO A 346 23.35 -10.57 -6.55
C PRO A 346 23.22 -9.59 -7.73
N GLN A 347 24.13 -9.66 -8.67
CA GLN A 347 23.87 -9.11 -9.98
C GLN A 347 22.84 -10.01 -10.67
N VAL A 348 21.75 -9.40 -11.13
CA VAL A 348 20.73 -10.10 -11.91
C VAL A 348 21.13 -9.92 -13.37
N GLU A 349 21.56 -11.02 -14.00
CA GLU A 349 21.73 -11.05 -15.45
C GLU A 349 20.36 -11.40 -16.07
N GLY A 350 19.87 -10.55 -16.93
CA GLY A 350 18.59 -10.76 -17.59
C GLY A 350 18.49 -9.99 -18.90
N ALA A 351 17.68 -10.50 -19.82
CA ALA A 351 17.30 -9.76 -21.01
C ALA A 351 16.54 -8.51 -20.62
N SER A 352 16.85 -7.39 -21.26
CA SER A 352 16.13 -6.13 -21.07
C SER A 352 14.68 -6.29 -21.49
N THR A 353 13.76 -6.09 -20.55
CA THR A 353 12.34 -6.32 -20.81
C THR A 353 11.41 -5.24 -20.28
N GLY A 354 11.76 -4.48 -19.25
CA GLY A 354 10.90 -3.41 -18.74
C GLY A 354 11.66 -2.36 -17.96
N THR A 355 11.43 -1.11 -18.27
CA THR A 355 12.01 0.01 -17.53
C THR A 355 11.24 0.26 -16.25
N VAL A 356 11.94 0.12 -15.13
CA VAL A 356 11.42 0.47 -13.80
C VAL A 356 12.38 1.47 -13.17
N ILE A 357 11.84 2.60 -12.75
CA ILE A 357 12.53 3.60 -11.95
C ILE A 357 12.07 3.44 -10.52
N SER A 358 12.96 2.96 -9.67
CA SER A 358 12.74 2.85 -8.24
C SER A 358 12.92 4.20 -7.59
N VAL A 359 11.97 4.64 -6.76
CA VAL A 359 12.01 5.94 -6.10
C VAL A 359 11.64 5.83 -4.63
N GLY A 360 12.53 6.32 -3.78
CA GLY A 360 12.36 6.40 -2.33
C GLY A 360 12.30 7.83 -1.84
N ARG A 361 11.64 7.99 -0.71
CA ARG A 361 11.63 9.20 0.09
C ARG A 361 12.23 8.89 1.44
N LEU A 362 13.21 9.66 1.85
CA LEU A 362 13.72 9.66 3.23
C LEU A 362 13.12 10.87 3.93
N GLY A 363 12.25 10.60 4.89
CA GLY A 363 11.54 11.64 5.61
C GLY A 363 12.41 12.42 6.59
N THR A 364 11.77 13.25 7.38
CA THR A 364 12.40 14.10 8.39
C THR A 364 13.35 13.30 9.28
N GLY A 365 14.54 13.83 9.51
CA GLY A 365 15.55 13.24 10.39
C GLY A 365 16.53 12.27 9.73
N ILE A 366 16.32 11.87 8.48
CA ILE A 366 17.28 11.03 7.75
C ILE A 366 17.97 11.80 6.63
N GLN A 367 17.23 12.61 5.89
CA GLN A 367 17.73 13.31 4.73
C GLN A 367 17.41 14.81 4.78
N ALA A 368 18.44 15.62 4.60
CA ALA A 368 18.31 17.07 4.51
C ALA A 368 18.11 17.56 3.05
N ASP A 369 18.53 16.76 2.06
CA ASP A 369 18.69 17.22 0.68
C ASP A 369 17.62 16.62 -0.25
N GLY A 370 16.44 17.24 -0.31
CA GLY A 370 15.41 16.93 -1.30
C GLY A 370 14.88 15.50 -1.24
N ASN A 371 13.76 15.28 -1.89
CA ASN A 371 13.14 13.98 -1.97
C ASN A 371 13.03 13.49 -3.42
N GLN A 372 13.70 12.41 -3.71
CA GLN A 372 13.79 11.85 -5.06
C GLN A 372 12.42 11.35 -5.53
N SER A 373 11.62 10.74 -4.64
CA SER A 373 10.28 10.29 -4.98
C SER A 373 9.35 11.46 -5.32
N ASP A 374 9.41 12.58 -4.58
CA ASP A 374 8.63 13.79 -4.88
C ASP A 374 9.01 14.34 -6.25
N ALA A 375 10.31 14.54 -6.50
CA ALA A 375 10.80 15.07 -7.77
C ALA A 375 10.42 14.19 -8.97
N ALA A 376 10.51 12.87 -8.81
CA ALA A 376 10.17 11.90 -9.85
C ALA A 376 8.67 11.93 -10.18
N ARG A 377 7.80 11.97 -9.17
CA ARG A 377 6.33 12.01 -9.36
C ARG A 377 5.88 13.31 -10.01
N LEU A 378 6.44 14.45 -9.58
CA LEU A 378 6.18 15.75 -10.20
C LEU A 378 6.64 15.77 -11.65
N ALA A 379 7.83 15.26 -11.96
CA ALA A 379 8.35 15.17 -13.32
C ALA A 379 7.49 14.24 -14.19
N MET A 380 6.97 13.17 -13.63
CA MET A 380 6.03 12.28 -14.31
C MET A 380 4.74 13.01 -14.68
N ILE A 381 4.09 13.74 -13.76
CA ILE A 381 2.88 14.54 -14.05
C ILE A 381 3.18 15.62 -15.09
N ARG A 382 4.33 16.29 -14.95
CA ARG A 382 4.77 17.33 -15.90
C ARG A 382 4.93 16.81 -17.32
N SER A 383 5.34 15.56 -17.49
CA SER A 383 5.56 14.96 -18.81
C SER A 383 4.28 14.62 -19.57
N ALA A 384 3.12 14.63 -18.91
CA ALA A 384 1.84 14.25 -19.51
C ALA A 384 1.48 15.07 -20.77
N LYS A 385 1.03 14.37 -21.80
CA LYS A 385 0.62 14.93 -23.10
C LYS A 385 -0.88 14.86 -23.33
N SER A 386 -1.55 13.84 -22.80
CA SER A 386 -2.99 13.61 -23.02
C SER A 386 -3.78 13.45 -21.74
N ALA A 387 -3.28 12.66 -20.78
CA ALA A 387 -4.02 12.39 -19.55
C ALA A 387 -3.12 12.08 -18.36
N VAL A 388 -3.50 12.58 -17.19
CA VAL A 388 -3.02 12.13 -15.88
C VAL A 388 -4.17 11.43 -15.16
N ARG A 389 -3.92 10.26 -14.59
CA ARG A 389 -4.91 9.48 -13.82
C ARG A 389 -4.36 9.19 -12.45
N MET A 390 -5.12 9.55 -11.43
CA MET A 390 -4.72 9.45 -10.03
C MET A 390 -5.80 8.73 -9.24
N SER A 391 -5.45 7.64 -8.57
CA SER A 391 -6.30 7.03 -7.55
C SER A 391 -5.57 7.14 -6.23
N LEU A 392 -6.13 7.91 -5.31
CA LEU A 392 -5.43 8.40 -4.13
C LEU A 392 -6.32 8.33 -2.89
N GLN A 393 -5.69 8.20 -1.75
CA GLN A 393 -6.38 8.32 -0.47
C GLN A 393 -6.97 9.71 -0.31
N ASP A 394 -6.16 10.75 -0.52
CA ASP A 394 -6.51 12.13 -0.28
C ASP A 394 -5.58 13.09 -1.04
N ILE A 395 -6.07 14.29 -1.28
CA ILE A 395 -5.27 15.46 -1.65
C ILE A 395 -5.66 16.57 -0.69
N GLY A 396 -4.75 16.98 0.18
CA GLY A 396 -5.01 18.07 1.09
C GLY A 396 -4.18 18.01 2.36
N PRO A 397 -4.30 19.04 3.21
CA PRO A 397 -3.58 19.09 4.47
C PRO A 397 -3.99 17.96 5.42
N VAL A 398 -3.02 17.32 6.04
CA VAL A 398 -3.27 16.43 7.17
C VAL A 398 -3.50 17.30 8.42
N LYS A 399 -4.61 17.13 9.12
CA LYS A 399 -4.84 17.78 10.41
C LYS A 399 -4.29 16.88 11.51
N ALA A 400 -3.25 17.33 12.20
CA ALA A 400 -2.76 16.64 13.39
C ALA A 400 -3.52 17.12 14.62
N PRO A 401 -4.18 16.24 15.35
CA PRO A 401 -5.12 16.63 16.39
C PRO A 401 -4.51 16.88 17.76
N LEU A 402 -3.42 16.20 18.08
CA LEU A 402 -2.87 16.20 19.43
C LEU A 402 -2.23 17.52 19.84
N LEU A 403 -1.94 18.42 18.90
CA LEU A 403 -1.24 19.66 19.18
C LEU A 403 -1.98 20.92 18.70
N GLY A 404 -3.16 20.78 18.11
CA GLY A 404 -3.91 21.93 17.56
C GLY A 404 -3.16 22.70 16.46
N ILE A 405 -2.03 22.17 16.02
CA ILE A 405 -1.16 22.80 15.03
C ILE A 405 -1.56 22.25 13.66
N PRO A 406 -1.93 23.08 12.68
CA PRO A 406 -2.03 22.65 11.31
C PRO A 406 -0.61 22.25 10.86
N LEU A 407 -0.31 20.95 10.94
CA LEU A 407 0.99 20.43 10.47
C LEU A 407 1.08 20.36 8.96
N ALA A 408 0.13 20.96 8.25
CA ALA A 408 0.02 20.68 6.84
C ALA A 408 -0.45 21.87 6.05
N SER A 409 0.37 22.21 5.10
CA SER A 409 0.00 22.93 3.89
C SER A 409 -0.67 22.00 2.88
N TRP A 410 -1.37 22.55 1.91
CA TRP A 410 -1.73 21.83 0.71
C TRP A 410 -0.46 21.34 0.00
N PRO A 411 -0.53 20.23 -0.77
CA PRO A 411 0.60 19.76 -1.56
C PRO A 411 0.79 20.65 -2.80
N GLU A 412 1.28 21.86 -2.57
CA GLU A 412 1.31 22.93 -3.58
C GLU A 412 2.12 22.55 -4.83
N ALA A 413 3.15 21.73 -4.66
CA ALA A 413 3.93 21.27 -5.81
C ALA A 413 3.13 20.35 -6.72
N GLU A 414 2.38 19.39 -6.17
CA GLU A 414 1.50 18.51 -6.92
C GLU A 414 0.31 19.28 -7.52
N ILE A 415 -0.29 20.18 -6.75
CA ILE A 415 -1.37 21.06 -7.24
C ILE A 415 -0.86 21.91 -8.42
N GLY A 416 0.35 22.43 -8.32
CA GLY A 416 0.97 23.19 -9.41
C GLY A 416 1.18 22.38 -10.69
N GLU A 417 1.63 21.14 -10.59
CA GLU A 417 1.78 20.25 -11.77
C GLU A 417 0.41 19.81 -12.34
N ILE A 418 -0.60 19.60 -11.49
CA ILE A 418 -1.99 19.35 -11.92
C ILE A 418 -2.52 20.57 -12.68
N ALA A 419 -2.36 21.77 -12.12
CA ALA A 419 -2.79 23.02 -12.75
C ALA A 419 -2.07 23.25 -14.10
N ALA A 420 -0.77 23.00 -14.15
CA ALA A 420 0.00 23.10 -15.38
C ALA A 420 -0.42 22.07 -16.44
N ALA A 421 -0.77 20.85 -16.04
CA ALA A 421 -1.32 19.84 -16.94
C ALA A 421 -2.67 20.29 -17.53
N LEU A 422 -3.58 20.78 -16.69
CA LEU A 422 -4.87 21.36 -17.11
C LEU A 422 -4.66 22.52 -18.11
N GLN A 423 -3.73 23.44 -17.80
CA GLN A 423 -3.39 24.56 -18.67
C GLN A 423 -2.87 24.11 -20.06
N ARG A 424 -2.17 22.97 -20.12
CA ARG A 424 -1.74 22.35 -21.38
C ARG A 424 -2.85 21.59 -22.09
N ASN A 425 -4.10 21.64 -21.60
CA ASN A 425 -5.26 20.93 -22.12
C ASN A 425 -5.17 19.39 -21.94
N VAL A 426 -4.40 18.91 -20.97
CA VAL A 426 -4.34 17.52 -20.53
C VAL A 426 -5.56 17.20 -19.68
N ASP A 427 -6.16 16.03 -19.88
CA ASP A 427 -7.25 15.54 -19.03
C ASP A 427 -6.67 15.04 -17.69
N VAL A 428 -7.19 15.54 -16.58
CA VAL A 428 -6.73 15.15 -15.25
C VAL A 428 -7.85 14.45 -14.51
N TYR A 429 -7.68 13.16 -14.27
CA TYR A 429 -8.62 12.29 -13.56
C TYR A 429 -8.13 12.04 -12.16
N ILE A 430 -8.97 12.31 -11.18
CA ILE A 430 -8.65 12.09 -9.77
C ILE A 430 -9.82 11.36 -9.10
N VAL A 431 -9.53 10.20 -8.51
CA VAL A 431 -10.48 9.43 -7.70
C VAL A 431 -9.96 9.38 -6.26
N LEU A 432 -10.77 9.91 -5.35
CA LEU A 432 -10.43 10.01 -3.92
C LEU A 432 -11.33 9.11 -3.06
N SER A 433 -10.93 8.89 -1.84
CA SER A 433 -11.76 8.31 -0.79
C SER A 433 -13.05 9.11 -0.59
N ASP A 434 -14.12 8.47 -0.19
CA ASP A 434 -15.26 9.19 0.36
C ASP A 434 -14.85 10.00 1.59
N LEU A 435 -15.54 11.11 1.80
CA LEU A 435 -15.36 11.90 3.01
C LEU A 435 -15.69 11.05 4.24
N GLY A 436 -14.76 10.96 5.17
CA GLY A 436 -14.91 10.16 6.39
C GLY A 436 -14.56 8.67 6.25
N ALA A 437 -14.39 8.15 5.04
CA ALA A 437 -13.89 6.81 4.78
C ALA A 437 -12.37 6.81 4.76
N VAL A 438 -11.74 6.98 5.89
CA VAL A 438 -10.28 7.04 5.95
C VAL A 438 -9.68 5.66 6.06
N ALA A 439 -9.05 5.23 5.01
CA ALA A 439 -8.16 4.10 5.06
C ALA A 439 -6.97 4.44 5.96
N GLY A 440 -6.75 3.65 6.96
CA GLY A 440 -5.71 3.93 7.96
C GLY A 440 -6.25 4.37 9.32
N GLY A 441 -7.56 4.34 9.47
CA GLY A 441 -8.19 4.28 10.79
C GLY A 441 -8.53 5.61 11.44
N LEU A 442 -8.63 6.69 10.65
CA LEU A 442 -8.99 7.96 11.26
C LEU A 442 -10.08 8.63 10.43
N SER A 443 -11.28 8.64 10.97
CA SER A 443 -12.42 9.31 10.36
C SER A 443 -12.29 10.83 10.43
N SER A 444 -13.04 11.54 9.61
CA SER A 444 -13.11 13.01 9.65
C SER A 444 -13.56 13.56 11.01
N THR A 445 -14.18 12.74 11.85
CA THR A 445 -14.62 13.05 13.20
C THR A 445 -13.63 12.61 14.26
N GLU A 446 -12.74 11.70 13.93
CA GLU A 446 -11.69 11.21 14.81
C GLU A 446 -10.41 11.95 14.52
N ALA A 447 -10.03 12.59 15.45
CA ALA A 447 -9.17 13.73 15.46
C ALA A 447 -7.69 13.57 15.05
N ALA A 448 -7.15 12.48 14.56
CA ALA A 448 -5.71 12.44 14.32
C ALA A 448 -5.25 12.64 12.88
N TYR A 449 -5.92 12.08 11.89
CA TYR A 449 -5.67 12.32 10.47
C TYR A 449 -7.03 12.33 9.78
N SER A 450 -7.56 13.46 9.45
CA SER A 450 -8.83 13.51 8.75
C SER A 450 -8.63 13.99 7.33
N ASN A 451 -9.11 13.22 6.37
CA ASN A 451 -9.47 13.72 5.05
C ASN A 451 -10.69 14.63 5.24
N GLY A 452 -10.52 15.76 5.87
CA GLY A 452 -11.60 16.70 6.12
C GLY A 452 -11.98 17.51 4.87
N TRP A 453 -11.54 17.08 3.67
CA TRP A 453 -11.68 17.83 2.43
C TRP A 453 -12.65 17.13 1.50
N THR A 454 -13.69 17.85 1.10
CA THR A 454 -14.61 17.41 0.06
C THR A 454 -13.94 17.50 -1.32
N LEU A 455 -14.52 16.83 -2.30
CA LEU A 455 -14.09 16.99 -3.70
C LEU A 455 -14.19 18.46 -4.15
N ALA A 456 -15.19 19.18 -3.66
CA ALA A 456 -15.35 20.60 -3.94
C ALA A 456 -14.23 21.46 -3.33
N ASP A 457 -13.76 21.11 -2.13
CA ASP A 457 -12.61 21.79 -1.52
C ASP A 457 -11.33 21.57 -2.34
N VAL A 458 -11.09 20.35 -2.80
CA VAL A 458 -9.94 20.01 -3.65
C VAL A 458 -10.01 20.80 -4.98
N ALA A 459 -11.17 20.78 -5.64
CA ALA A 459 -11.36 21.54 -6.87
C ALA A 459 -11.21 23.03 -6.66
N GLY A 460 -11.77 23.55 -5.55
CA GLY A 460 -11.65 24.96 -5.16
C GLY A 460 -10.20 25.37 -4.92
N HIS A 461 -9.40 24.49 -4.32
CA HIS A 461 -7.98 24.78 -4.12
C HIS A 461 -7.19 24.78 -5.43
N ILE A 462 -7.43 23.81 -6.32
CA ILE A 462 -6.83 23.81 -7.67
C ILE A 462 -7.20 25.10 -8.41
N ARG A 463 -8.47 25.53 -8.36
CA ARG A 463 -8.93 26.78 -8.94
C ARG A 463 -8.18 27.98 -8.35
N SER A 464 -8.15 28.11 -7.02
CA SER A 464 -7.49 29.19 -6.32
C SER A 464 -6.00 29.27 -6.65
N TYR A 465 -5.33 28.11 -6.77
CA TYR A 465 -3.94 28.07 -7.22
C TYR A 465 -3.79 28.70 -8.61
N MET A 466 -4.63 28.34 -9.57
CA MET A 466 -4.59 28.89 -10.93
C MET A 466 -4.98 30.37 -10.98
N GLU A 467 -5.86 30.85 -10.11
CA GLU A 467 -6.27 32.25 -10.02
C GLU A 467 -5.18 33.15 -9.44
N THR A 468 -4.37 32.62 -8.52
CA THR A 468 -3.35 33.39 -7.79
C THR A 468 -1.97 33.33 -8.41
N HIS A 469 -1.70 32.39 -9.30
CA HIS A 469 -0.40 32.24 -9.96
C HIS A 469 -0.44 32.74 -11.40
N ALA A 470 0.62 33.41 -11.83
CA ALA A 470 0.72 33.91 -13.20
C ALA A 470 0.82 32.78 -14.24
N GLY A 471 0.33 33.04 -15.44
CA GLY A 471 0.45 32.10 -16.58
C GLY A 471 -0.73 31.18 -16.79
N PHE A 472 -1.75 31.23 -15.93
CA PHE A 472 -2.97 30.47 -16.09
C PHE A 472 -4.12 31.31 -16.66
N VAL A 473 -5.04 30.64 -17.40
CA VAL A 473 -6.29 31.26 -17.85
C VAL A 473 -7.14 31.68 -16.66
N GLN A 474 -7.94 32.74 -16.83
CA GLN A 474 -8.70 33.36 -15.75
C GLN A 474 -10.21 33.46 -16.06
N GLY A 475 -11.00 33.69 -15.02
CA GLY A 475 -12.44 33.97 -15.13
C GLY A 475 -13.24 32.83 -15.75
N SER A 476 -14.12 33.16 -16.71
CA SER A 476 -14.98 32.15 -17.37
C SER A 476 -14.18 31.09 -18.16
N ALA A 477 -13.02 31.47 -18.72
CA ALA A 477 -12.17 30.54 -19.44
C ALA A 477 -11.54 29.49 -18.49
N LEU A 478 -11.15 29.89 -17.27
CA LEU A 478 -10.71 28.96 -16.24
C LEU A 478 -11.84 28.00 -15.84
N THR A 479 -13.03 28.52 -15.58
CA THR A 479 -14.19 27.68 -15.27
C THR A 479 -14.44 26.66 -16.39
N ALA A 480 -14.46 27.11 -17.65
CA ALA A 480 -14.67 26.21 -18.78
C ALA A 480 -13.57 25.13 -18.90
N LEU A 481 -12.31 25.49 -18.64
CA LEU A 481 -11.19 24.57 -18.64
C LEU A 481 -11.35 23.50 -17.55
N LEU A 482 -11.61 23.91 -16.31
CA LEU A 482 -11.81 23.00 -15.17
C LEU A 482 -13.00 22.08 -15.41
N CYS A 483 -14.15 22.61 -15.83
CA CYS A 483 -15.34 21.81 -16.16
C CYS A 483 -15.09 20.77 -17.25
N LYS A 484 -14.19 21.05 -18.17
CA LYS A 484 -13.89 20.16 -19.29
C LYS A 484 -12.81 19.13 -18.96
N LYS A 485 -11.77 19.52 -18.23
CA LYS A 485 -10.49 18.80 -18.14
C LYS A 485 -10.17 18.24 -16.74
N LEU A 486 -10.80 18.76 -15.70
CA LEU A 486 -10.69 18.20 -14.36
C LEU A 486 -11.82 17.20 -14.12
N HIS A 487 -11.49 15.93 -14.04
CA HIS A 487 -12.40 14.82 -13.81
C HIS A 487 -12.23 14.34 -12.37
N LEU A 488 -13.06 14.83 -11.47
CA LEU A 488 -12.92 14.58 -10.03
C LEU A 488 -14.12 13.82 -9.48
N ALA A 489 -13.87 12.62 -8.93
CA ALA A 489 -14.89 11.69 -8.47
C ALA A 489 -14.54 11.02 -7.15
N PRO A 490 -15.53 10.59 -6.34
CA PRO A 490 -15.30 9.68 -5.24
C PRO A 490 -15.10 8.26 -5.77
N LEU A 491 -14.43 7.41 -5.02
CA LEU A 491 -14.30 5.99 -5.35
C LEU A 491 -15.68 5.29 -5.30
N ARG A 492 -15.97 4.50 -6.33
CA ARG A 492 -17.12 3.59 -6.38
C ARG A 492 -16.74 2.25 -6.94
N TYR A 493 -17.38 1.17 -6.44
CA TYR A 493 -17.22 -0.20 -6.94
C TYR A 493 -18.44 -0.69 -7.70
N SER A 494 -19.61 -0.09 -7.40
CA SER A 494 -20.88 -0.47 -7.96
C SER A 494 -21.77 0.77 -8.14
N ARG A 495 -23.05 0.58 -8.31
CA ARG A 495 -24.05 1.67 -8.31
C ARG A 495 -24.39 2.19 -6.93
N ASP A 496 -23.99 1.48 -5.89
CA ASP A 496 -24.27 1.87 -4.52
C ASP A 496 -23.30 2.96 -4.07
N ALA A 497 -23.72 3.77 -3.12
CA ALA A 497 -22.92 4.84 -2.55
C ALA A 497 -22.06 4.36 -1.35
N SER A 498 -22.30 3.16 -0.87
CA SER A 498 -21.62 2.55 0.28
C SER A 498 -21.60 1.03 0.15
N TRP A 499 -20.84 0.39 0.99
CA TRP A 499 -20.89 -1.04 1.20
C TRP A 499 -22.28 -1.45 1.75
N PRO A 500 -22.67 -2.75 1.67
CA PRO A 500 -23.96 -3.22 2.15
C PRO A 500 -24.23 -2.95 3.63
N ASP A 501 -23.20 -2.84 4.45
CA ASP A 501 -23.28 -2.50 5.88
C ASP A 501 -23.38 -0.99 6.15
N GLY A 502 -23.38 -0.16 5.10
CA GLY A 502 -23.40 1.29 5.18
C GLY A 502 -22.04 1.96 5.32
N SER A 503 -20.95 1.20 5.36
CA SER A 503 -19.58 1.74 5.38
C SER A 503 -19.29 2.49 4.09
N ALA A 504 -18.63 3.63 4.17
CA ALA A 504 -18.22 4.40 3.03
C ALA A 504 -17.06 3.73 2.28
N PHE A 505 -16.94 3.98 0.97
CA PHE A 505 -15.86 3.42 0.17
C PHE A 505 -14.53 4.14 0.47
N ALA A 506 -13.61 3.42 1.08
CA ALA A 506 -12.30 3.90 1.42
C ALA A 506 -11.29 3.62 0.30
N ASN A 507 -10.58 4.65 -0.15
CA ASN A 507 -9.46 4.55 -1.08
C ASN A 507 -8.16 4.78 -0.33
N HIS A 508 -7.25 3.83 -0.40
CA HIS A 508 -5.90 3.95 0.16
C HIS A 508 -4.82 3.78 -0.92
N ALA A 509 -5.21 3.71 -2.17
CA ALA A 509 -4.27 3.62 -3.29
C ALA A 509 -3.36 4.86 -3.36
N LYS A 510 -2.15 4.68 -3.85
CA LYS A 510 -1.19 5.72 -4.15
C LYS A 510 -0.62 5.42 -5.52
N THR A 511 -1.46 5.66 -6.55
CA THR A 511 -1.08 5.35 -7.92
C THR A 511 -1.40 6.52 -8.85
N ILE A 512 -0.46 6.77 -9.77
CA ILE A 512 -0.52 7.82 -10.77
C ILE A 512 -0.17 7.19 -12.10
N ALA A 513 -0.94 7.45 -13.16
CA ALA A 513 -0.56 7.05 -14.50
C ALA A 513 -0.57 8.27 -15.44
N VAL A 514 0.35 8.27 -16.36
CA VAL A 514 0.51 9.32 -17.37
C VAL A 514 0.33 8.71 -18.75
N ASP A 515 -0.64 9.24 -19.46
CA ASP A 515 -1.05 8.79 -20.79
C ASP A 515 -1.38 7.28 -20.77
N ALA A 516 -0.94 6.54 -21.77
CA ALA A 516 -0.91 5.08 -21.75
C ALA A 516 0.55 4.58 -21.71
N GLN A 517 1.47 5.39 -21.14
CA GLN A 517 2.91 5.16 -21.24
C GLN A 517 3.52 4.68 -19.94
N ALA A 518 3.21 5.31 -18.82
CA ALA A 518 3.84 5.00 -17.54
C ALA A 518 2.87 5.10 -16.37
N PHE A 519 3.15 4.36 -15.31
CA PHE A 519 2.42 4.48 -14.05
C PHE A 519 3.37 4.39 -12.84
N TYR A 520 2.95 4.99 -11.75
CA TYR A 520 3.56 4.87 -10.44
C TYR A 520 2.66 4.03 -9.53
N ILE A 521 3.24 3.11 -8.78
CA ILE A 521 2.64 2.43 -7.63
C ILE A 521 3.64 2.46 -6.48
N GLY A 522 3.18 2.90 -5.31
CA GLY A 522 4.03 2.98 -4.12
C GLY A 522 3.25 3.27 -2.85
N SER A 523 3.98 3.65 -1.82
CA SER A 523 3.42 3.94 -0.50
C SER A 523 3.13 5.43 -0.27
N GLN A 524 3.65 6.32 -1.11
CA GLN A 524 3.65 7.76 -0.86
C GLN A 524 2.31 8.41 -1.18
N ASN A 525 1.70 8.97 -0.15
CA ASN A 525 0.50 9.81 -0.26
C ASN A 525 0.81 11.17 -0.91
N VAL A 526 -0.24 11.86 -1.33
CA VAL A 526 -0.13 13.21 -1.91
C VAL A 526 -0.26 14.31 -0.83
N TYR A 527 -0.71 13.98 0.36
CA TYR A 527 -0.64 14.94 1.45
C TYR A 527 0.80 15.11 1.97
N PRO A 528 1.23 16.33 2.37
CA PRO A 528 2.59 16.56 2.85
C PRO A 528 2.84 15.86 4.18
N ALA A 529 3.68 14.84 4.15
CA ALA A 529 4.14 14.13 5.34
C ALA A 529 5.59 13.68 5.14
N GLY A 530 6.48 14.01 6.04
CA GLY A 530 7.89 13.68 5.96
C GLY A 530 8.20 12.23 6.32
N LEU A 531 7.54 11.25 5.68
CA LEU A 531 7.66 9.83 5.97
C LEU A 531 8.68 9.13 5.07
N GLN A 532 9.11 7.94 5.46
CA GLN A 532 9.91 7.05 4.63
C GLN A 532 8.98 6.30 3.69
N GLU A 533 9.14 6.52 2.39
CA GLU A 533 8.27 6.00 1.35
C GLU A 533 9.08 5.31 0.25
N PHE A 534 8.45 4.36 -0.43
CA PHE A 534 9.07 3.69 -1.56
C PHE A 534 8.03 3.31 -2.62
N GLY A 535 8.41 3.37 -3.88
CA GLY A 535 7.56 2.99 -4.99
C GLY A 535 8.34 2.77 -6.28
N PHE A 536 7.60 2.30 -7.29
CA PHE A 536 8.10 2.10 -8.64
C PHE A 536 7.35 2.98 -9.64
N ILE A 537 8.09 3.62 -10.54
CA ILE A 537 7.56 4.14 -11.79
C ILE A 537 7.89 3.10 -12.86
N VAL A 538 6.87 2.56 -13.49
CA VAL A 538 6.99 1.61 -14.60
C VAL A 538 6.77 2.40 -15.89
N ASP A 539 7.80 2.51 -16.71
CA ASP A 539 7.73 3.11 -18.03
C ASP A 539 7.69 2.02 -19.10
N ASP A 540 6.48 1.51 -19.27
CA ASP A 540 6.17 0.46 -20.24
C ASP A 540 4.71 0.54 -20.65
N SER A 541 4.46 0.75 -21.94
CA SER A 541 3.12 0.96 -22.46
C SER A 541 2.21 -0.27 -22.35
N ARG A 542 2.77 -1.49 -22.38
CA ARG A 542 1.96 -2.73 -22.23
C ARG A 542 1.55 -2.94 -20.78
N ALA A 543 2.50 -2.76 -19.85
CA ALA A 543 2.19 -2.82 -18.43
C ALA A 543 1.19 -1.72 -18.04
N THR A 544 1.35 -0.51 -18.58
CA THR A 544 0.41 0.60 -18.38
C THR A 544 -0.96 0.29 -18.98
N GLY A 545 -1.01 -0.31 -20.16
CA GLY A 545 -2.24 -0.80 -20.78
C GLY A 545 -2.97 -1.83 -19.91
N ALA A 546 -2.22 -2.76 -19.31
CA ALA A 546 -2.78 -3.74 -18.38
C ALA A 546 -3.28 -3.06 -17.08
N TRP A 547 -2.55 -2.09 -16.54
CA TRP A 547 -2.99 -1.29 -15.39
C TRP A 547 -4.29 -0.53 -15.71
N LEU A 548 -4.35 0.11 -16.88
CA LEU A 548 -5.54 0.83 -17.36
C LEU A 548 -6.75 -0.11 -17.45
N THR A 549 -6.58 -1.28 -18.03
CA THR A 549 -7.68 -2.23 -18.25
C THR A 549 -8.12 -2.93 -16.96
N ARG A 550 -7.18 -3.41 -16.17
CA ARG A 550 -7.47 -4.29 -15.01
C ARG A 550 -7.82 -3.51 -13.74
N TYR A 551 -7.33 -2.28 -13.61
CA TYR A 551 -7.57 -1.44 -12.44
C TYR A 551 -8.34 -0.18 -12.78
N TRP A 552 -7.75 0.72 -13.57
CA TRP A 552 -8.31 2.05 -13.78
C TRP A 552 -9.70 2.06 -14.41
N SER A 553 -9.93 1.25 -15.42
CA SER A 553 -11.23 1.18 -16.11
C SER A 553 -12.35 0.81 -15.14
N ASN A 554 -12.11 -0.11 -14.21
CA ASN A 554 -13.09 -0.49 -13.19
C ASN A 554 -13.34 0.66 -12.21
N VAL A 555 -12.26 1.28 -11.72
CA VAL A 555 -12.35 2.41 -10.79
C VAL A 555 -13.13 3.56 -11.43
N TRP A 556 -12.75 3.98 -12.63
CA TRP A 556 -13.36 5.14 -13.28
C TRP A 556 -14.80 4.89 -13.74
N SER A 557 -15.08 3.77 -14.38
CA SER A 557 -16.43 3.46 -14.89
C SER A 557 -17.49 3.42 -13.79
N ASN A 558 -17.11 3.01 -12.57
CA ASN A 558 -18.01 3.03 -11.43
C ASN A 558 -18.09 4.42 -10.77
N SER A 559 -17.01 5.20 -10.79
CA SER A 559 -16.91 6.50 -10.10
C SER A 559 -17.47 7.67 -10.90
N VAL A 560 -17.38 7.64 -12.23
CA VAL A 560 -17.67 8.77 -13.11
C VAL A 560 -19.08 9.36 -12.93
N ARG A 561 -20.09 8.57 -12.62
CA ARG A 561 -21.47 9.05 -12.42
C ARG A 561 -21.65 9.95 -11.18
N GLU A 562 -20.76 9.86 -10.21
CA GLU A 562 -20.74 10.71 -9.02
C GLU A 562 -19.66 11.79 -9.11
N ALA A 563 -19.00 11.92 -10.26
CA ALA A 563 -18.05 12.98 -10.49
C ALA A 563 -18.68 14.36 -10.31
N ILE A 564 -17.92 15.29 -9.77
CA ILE A 564 -18.37 16.68 -9.61
C ILE A 564 -18.00 17.54 -10.81
N SER A 565 -17.10 17.06 -11.67
CA SER A 565 -16.62 17.75 -12.87
C SER A 565 -16.10 16.76 -13.89
N GLY A 566 -15.98 17.21 -15.14
CA GLY A 566 -15.42 16.47 -16.26
C GLY A 566 -16.37 16.34 -17.44
N SER A 567 -15.81 16.36 -18.64
CA SER A 567 -16.60 16.28 -19.88
C SER A 567 -17.27 14.92 -20.08
N ASP A 568 -16.66 13.86 -19.60
CA ASP A 568 -17.19 12.49 -19.68
C ASP A 568 -18.31 12.21 -18.66
N ALA A 569 -18.32 12.92 -17.55
CA ALA A 569 -19.42 12.90 -16.59
C ALA A 569 -20.59 13.82 -17.01
N GLY A 570 -20.35 14.75 -17.91
CA GLY A 570 -21.35 15.74 -18.37
C GLY A 570 -21.81 16.70 -17.27
N VAL A 571 -21.03 16.87 -16.20
CA VAL A 571 -21.37 17.71 -15.05
C VAL A 571 -20.25 18.68 -14.72
N CYS A 572 -20.64 19.82 -14.14
CA CYS A 572 -19.71 20.79 -13.57
C CYS A 572 -20.34 21.42 -12.32
N ARG A 573 -19.89 20.97 -11.16
CA ARG A 573 -20.33 21.45 -9.83
C ARG A 573 -19.14 22.07 -9.07
N LEU A 574 -18.31 22.83 -9.82
CA LEU A 574 -17.10 23.47 -9.29
C LEU A 574 -17.39 24.85 -8.72
#